data_edf43ee9753f8c1504c31511f2d4c353
#
_entry.id   edf43ee9753f8c1504c31511f2d4c353
#
_cell.length_a   1.000
_cell.length_b   1.000
_cell.length_c   1.000
_cell.angle_alpha   90.00
_cell.angle_beta   90.00
_cell.angle_gamma   90.00
#
_symmetry.space_group_name_H-M   'P 1'
#
loop_
_entity.id
_entity.type
_entity.pdbx_description
1 polymer ?
#
loop_
_entity_poly.entity_id
_entity_poly.type
_entity_poly.pdbx_seq_one_letter_code
_entity_poly.pdbx_strand_id
1 'polypeptide(L)'
;MLDARDIHLGFSGTPVLRGATFAARVGRVTALVGPNGAGKSTLLRIALGVLAPDRGTLTIAGADPAKLSDPQRAAMIAFVPQRASVAFGFTVREVVGFAAPGREKSAEVASVLECLSLDQREGELFGHLSAGQQQRATLARAIVQVRAMPGPTRVLLADEPVSAMDPRHAIDAMALLGHTASQGAAVLVVLHDLTLARRLCDDAVVLGREGVVRAAGPAAEVLTPATLEPVFGVRFEAATTESGAQVLTPVRGADRIP
;
A
#
# COMPACT_ATOMS: atom_id res chain seq x y z
N MET A 1 -11.60 -8.50 4.60
CA MET A 1 -10.58 -8.29 5.65
C MET A 1 -9.38 -9.16 5.32
N LEU A 2 -8.17 -8.60 5.42
CA LEU A 2 -6.91 -9.33 5.44
C LEU A 2 -6.55 -9.54 6.92
N ASP A 3 -6.23 -10.77 7.32
CA ASP A 3 -5.89 -11.15 8.69
C ASP A 3 -4.59 -11.95 8.70
N ALA A 4 -3.56 -11.44 9.38
CA ALA A 4 -2.25 -12.06 9.54
C ALA A 4 -2.05 -12.43 11.01
N ARG A 5 -1.73 -13.71 11.29
CA ARG A 5 -1.58 -14.25 12.64
C ARG A 5 -0.28 -15.03 12.78
N ASP A 6 0.56 -14.57 13.68
CA ASP A 6 1.83 -15.21 14.08
C ASP A 6 2.72 -15.57 12.88
N ILE A 7 2.86 -14.64 11.90
CA ILE A 7 3.60 -14.87 10.67
C ILE A 7 5.10 -14.94 10.95
N HIS A 8 5.71 -16.07 10.65
CA HIS A 8 7.16 -16.27 10.65
C HIS A 8 7.62 -16.62 9.24
N LEU A 9 8.71 -16.02 8.80
CA LEU A 9 9.37 -16.36 7.54
C LEU A 9 10.85 -15.99 7.61
N GLY A 10 11.70 -16.85 7.09
CA GLY A 10 13.14 -16.62 6.93
C GLY A 10 13.64 -17.00 5.53
N PHE A 11 14.81 -16.50 5.15
CA PHE A 11 15.52 -16.88 3.93
C PHE A 11 16.93 -17.37 4.28
N SER A 12 17.28 -18.55 3.81
CA SER A 12 18.61 -19.14 4.04
C SER A 12 19.04 -19.11 5.52
N GLY A 13 18.10 -19.43 6.42
CA GLY A 13 18.35 -19.44 7.87
C GLY A 13 18.30 -18.07 8.56
N THR A 14 18.13 -16.98 7.81
CA THR A 14 18.00 -15.63 8.37
C THR A 14 16.51 -15.28 8.52
N PRO A 15 15.99 -15.13 9.76
CA PRO A 15 14.61 -14.73 9.98
C PRO A 15 14.35 -13.29 9.51
N VAL A 16 13.24 -13.10 8.76
CA VAL A 16 12.76 -11.79 8.29
C VAL A 16 11.49 -11.36 9.03
N LEU A 17 10.60 -12.31 9.31
CA LEU A 17 9.38 -12.08 10.09
C LEU A 17 9.37 -13.01 11.30
N ARG A 18 8.98 -12.49 12.46
CA ARG A 18 9.00 -13.20 13.74
C ARG A 18 7.72 -12.97 14.52
N GLY A 19 6.63 -13.63 14.08
CA GLY A 19 5.33 -13.56 14.75
C GLY A 19 4.52 -12.30 14.39
N ALA A 20 4.63 -11.81 13.15
CA ALA A 20 3.87 -10.64 12.75
C ALA A 20 2.36 -10.91 12.78
N THR A 21 1.63 -10.10 13.55
CA THR A 21 0.17 -10.21 13.72
C THR A 21 -0.48 -8.86 13.51
N PHE A 22 -1.40 -8.75 12.55
CA PHE A 22 -2.17 -7.54 12.26
C PHE A 22 -3.37 -7.85 11.36
N ALA A 23 -4.26 -6.88 11.20
CA ALA A 23 -5.38 -6.97 10.27
C ALA A 23 -5.53 -5.69 9.46
N ALA A 24 -5.90 -5.82 8.16
CA ALA A 24 -6.39 -4.72 7.35
C ALA A 24 -7.90 -4.91 7.13
N ARG A 25 -8.68 -3.92 7.60
CA ARG A 25 -10.15 -4.00 7.68
C ARG A 25 -10.78 -3.50 6.38
N VAL A 26 -11.90 -4.08 6.02
CA VAL A 26 -12.77 -3.56 4.95
C VAL A 26 -13.23 -2.14 5.33
N GLY A 27 -13.28 -1.27 4.34
CA GLY A 27 -13.69 0.12 4.53
C GLY A 27 -12.58 1.04 5.04
N ARG A 28 -11.35 0.54 5.22
CA ARG A 28 -10.25 1.30 5.82
C ARG A 28 -8.96 1.20 5.01
N VAL A 29 -8.18 2.27 5.07
CA VAL A 29 -6.79 2.29 4.60
C VAL A 29 -5.87 2.02 5.78
N THR A 30 -5.10 0.94 5.69
CA THR A 30 -4.10 0.55 6.70
C THR A 30 -2.70 0.84 6.17
N ALA A 31 -1.96 1.71 6.83
CA ALA A 31 -0.55 1.95 6.51
C ALA A 31 0.33 0.85 7.12
N LEU A 32 1.23 0.26 6.35
CA LEU A 32 2.32 -0.59 6.82
C LEU A 32 3.61 0.21 6.80
N VAL A 33 4.10 0.60 7.95
CA VAL A 33 5.30 1.42 8.10
C VAL A 33 6.40 0.67 8.86
N GLY A 34 7.64 1.10 8.68
CA GLY A 34 8.81 0.50 9.33
C GLY A 34 10.08 0.77 8.54
N PRO A 35 11.26 0.55 9.13
CA PRO A 35 12.55 0.79 8.48
C PRO A 35 12.76 -0.12 7.26
N ASN A 36 13.75 0.23 6.45
CA ASN A 36 14.15 -0.63 5.34
C ASN A 36 14.67 -1.96 5.87
N GLY A 37 14.30 -3.06 5.20
CA GLY A 37 14.64 -4.42 5.63
C GLY A 37 13.76 -5.01 6.74
N ALA A 38 12.76 -4.28 7.25
CA ALA A 38 11.85 -4.79 8.30
C ALA A 38 10.93 -5.94 7.85
N GLY A 39 10.84 -6.22 6.54
CA GLY A 39 9.98 -7.30 6.02
C GLY A 39 8.64 -6.84 5.43
N LYS A 40 8.44 -5.53 5.21
CA LYS A 40 7.18 -4.98 4.65
C LYS A 40 6.81 -5.62 3.31
N SER A 41 7.74 -5.61 2.34
CA SER A 41 7.50 -6.22 1.01
C SER A 41 7.38 -7.76 1.11
N THR A 42 7.97 -8.39 2.12
CA THR A 42 7.80 -9.83 2.41
C THR A 42 6.37 -10.11 2.85
N LEU A 43 5.81 -9.29 3.75
CA LEU A 43 4.39 -9.38 4.15
C LEU A 43 3.45 -9.19 2.96
N LEU A 44 3.73 -8.21 2.07
CA LEU A 44 2.94 -8.03 0.85
C LEU A 44 3.02 -9.26 -0.08
N ARG A 45 4.20 -9.89 -0.23
CA ARG A 45 4.35 -11.11 -1.04
C ARG A 45 3.61 -12.30 -0.45
N ILE A 46 3.53 -12.41 0.88
CA ILE A 46 2.69 -13.42 1.55
C ILE A 46 1.21 -13.10 1.29
N ALA A 47 0.79 -11.84 1.41
CA ALA A 47 -0.58 -11.43 1.13
C ALA A 47 -0.99 -11.63 -0.34
N LEU A 48 -0.03 -11.55 -1.27
CA LEU A 48 -0.23 -11.88 -2.68
C LEU A 48 -0.26 -13.39 -2.98
N GLY A 49 0.04 -14.23 -1.97
CA GLY A 49 0.17 -15.68 -2.18
C GLY A 49 1.41 -16.10 -2.99
N VAL A 50 2.40 -15.21 -3.15
CA VAL A 50 3.69 -15.49 -3.83
C VAL A 50 4.65 -16.23 -2.89
N LEU A 51 4.55 -15.96 -1.59
CA LEU A 51 5.31 -16.64 -0.55
C LEU A 51 4.35 -17.28 0.45
N ALA A 52 4.71 -18.48 0.94
CA ALA A 52 4.04 -19.08 2.07
C ALA A 52 4.87 -18.81 3.35
N PRO A 53 4.27 -18.47 4.49
CA PRO A 53 4.98 -18.32 5.75
C PRO A 53 5.49 -19.70 6.24
N ASP A 54 6.63 -19.71 6.95
CA ASP A 54 7.14 -20.92 7.59
C ASP A 54 6.22 -21.38 8.74
N ARG A 55 5.59 -20.39 9.40
CA ARG A 55 4.63 -20.60 10.49
C ARG A 55 3.64 -19.45 10.53
N GLY A 56 2.46 -19.70 11.08
CA GLY A 56 1.36 -18.74 11.15
C GLY A 56 0.45 -18.82 9.94
N THR A 57 -0.50 -17.91 9.83
CA THR A 57 -1.49 -17.88 8.75
C THR A 57 -1.78 -16.47 8.30
N LEU A 58 -1.89 -16.26 7.00
CA LEU A 58 -2.46 -15.05 6.42
C LEU A 58 -3.67 -15.45 5.60
N THR A 59 -4.80 -14.79 5.86
CA THR A 59 -6.04 -15.04 5.12
C THR A 59 -6.63 -13.75 4.57
N ILE A 60 -7.28 -13.87 3.41
CA ILE A 60 -8.12 -12.83 2.82
C ILE A 60 -9.53 -13.41 2.72
N ALA A 61 -10.48 -12.80 3.43
CA ALA A 61 -11.85 -13.34 3.58
C ALA A 61 -11.88 -14.80 4.06
N GLY A 62 -10.92 -15.20 4.88
CA GLY A 62 -10.79 -16.58 5.38
C GLY A 62 -10.10 -17.55 4.42
N ALA A 63 -9.78 -17.15 3.18
CA ALA A 63 -9.03 -17.95 2.22
C ALA A 63 -7.52 -17.68 2.34
N ASP A 64 -6.71 -18.72 2.24
CA ASP A 64 -5.24 -18.63 2.15
C ASP A 64 -4.84 -18.25 0.70
N PRO A 65 -4.23 -17.06 0.48
CA PRO A 65 -3.89 -16.61 -0.88
C PRO A 65 -2.93 -17.53 -1.62
N ALA A 66 -2.06 -18.25 -0.91
CA ALA A 66 -1.11 -19.17 -1.51
C ALA A 66 -1.77 -20.43 -2.11
N LYS A 67 -3.00 -20.74 -1.65
CA LYS A 67 -3.78 -21.88 -2.13
C LYS A 67 -4.78 -21.55 -3.22
N LEU A 68 -4.94 -20.26 -3.54
CA LEU A 68 -5.83 -19.81 -4.60
C LEU A 68 -5.18 -19.97 -5.98
N SER A 69 -5.96 -20.31 -6.99
CA SER A 69 -5.56 -20.20 -8.39
C SER A 69 -5.37 -18.73 -8.79
N ASP A 70 -4.62 -18.47 -9.87
CA ASP A 70 -4.38 -17.10 -10.35
C ASP A 70 -5.68 -16.33 -10.63
N PRO A 71 -6.70 -16.91 -11.29
CA PRO A 71 -7.99 -16.23 -11.47
C PRO A 71 -8.70 -15.91 -10.15
N GLN A 72 -8.64 -16.81 -9.18
CA GLN A 72 -9.25 -16.58 -7.86
C GLN A 72 -8.54 -15.44 -7.11
N ARG A 73 -7.19 -15.41 -7.15
CA ARG A 73 -6.41 -14.30 -6.59
C ARG A 73 -6.74 -12.98 -7.28
N ALA A 74 -6.76 -12.96 -8.60
CA ALA A 74 -7.07 -11.75 -9.38
C ALA A 74 -8.49 -11.21 -9.13
N ALA A 75 -9.43 -12.10 -8.74
CA ALA A 75 -10.79 -11.73 -8.36
C ALA A 75 -10.91 -11.17 -6.93
N MET A 76 -9.86 -11.26 -6.10
CA MET A 76 -9.86 -10.84 -4.70
C MET A 76 -8.81 -9.79 -4.36
N ILE A 77 -7.69 -9.77 -5.10
CA ILE A 77 -6.51 -8.97 -4.78
C ILE A 77 -6.10 -8.14 -5.99
N ALA A 78 -6.03 -6.81 -5.82
CA ALA A 78 -5.34 -5.91 -6.74
C ALA A 78 -4.01 -5.49 -6.11
N PHE A 79 -3.00 -5.26 -6.96
CA PHE A 79 -1.67 -4.92 -6.50
C PHE A 79 -1.05 -3.76 -7.27
N VAL A 80 -0.50 -2.81 -6.52
CA VAL A 80 0.36 -1.72 -7.01
C VAL A 80 1.80 -2.03 -6.60
N PRO A 81 2.68 -2.42 -7.53
CA PRO A 81 4.09 -2.65 -7.23
C PRO A 81 4.84 -1.33 -7.03
N GLN A 82 5.94 -1.37 -6.29
CA GLN A 82 6.82 -0.21 -6.07
C GLN A 82 7.36 0.39 -7.38
N ARG A 83 7.66 -0.46 -8.37
CA ARG A 83 8.08 -0.03 -9.71
C ARG A 83 7.07 -0.46 -10.74
N ALA A 84 6.57 0.50 -11.49
CA ALA A 84 5.72 0.24 -12.62
C ALA A 84 6.55 -0.38 -13.76
N SER A 85 6.06 -1.47 -14.34
CA SER A 85 6.67 -2.11 -15.50
C SER A 85 5.57 -2.65 -16.43
N VAL A 86 5.63 -2.28 -17.70
CA VAL A 86 4.77 -2.81 -18.75
C VAL A 86 5.66 -3.22 -19.92
N ALA A 87 5.56 -4.48 -20.34
CA ALA A 87 6.51 -5.08 -21.28
C ALA A 87 6.31 -4.70 -22.75
N PHE A 88 5.21 -4.00 -23.11
CA PHE A 88 4.84 -3.71 -24.51
C PHE A 88 4.36 -2.27 -24.68
N GLY A 89 4.25 -1.82 -25.94
CA GLY A 89 3.83 -0.48 -26.32
C GLY A 89 2.32 -0.24 -26.18
N PHE A 90 1.78 -0.40 -24.99
CA PHE A 90 0.39 -0.10 -24.68
C PHE A 90 0.21 1.35 -24.28
N THR A 91 -0.93 1.93 -24.63
CA THR A 91 -1.35 3.25 -24.17
C THR A 91 -1.75 3.21 -22.68
N VAL A 92 -1.79 4.37 -22.05
CA VAL A 92 -2.25 4.51 -20.66
C VAL A 92 -3.64 3.92 -20.47
N ARG A 93 -4.56 4.23 -21.38
CA ARG A 93 -5.96 3.73 -21.35
C ARG A 93 -6.00 2.21 -21.43
N GLU A 94 -5.22 1.61 -22.32
CA GLU A 94 -5.14 0.14 -22.44
C GLU A 94 -4.60 -0.51 -21.17
N VAL A 95 -3.49 0.03 -20.62
CA VAL A 95 -2.90 -0.48 -19.35
C VAL A 95 -3.91 -0.45 -18.21
N VAL A 96 -4.67 0.63 -18.08
CA VAL A 96 -5.70 0.74 -17.03
C VAL A 96 -6.88 -0.17 -17.35
N GLY A 97 -7.27 -0.27 -18.61
CA GLY A 97 -8.38 -1.10 -19.10
C GLY A 97 -8.15 -2.61 -18.94
N PHE A 98 -6.90 -3.10 -18.94
CA PHE A 98 -6.60 -4.52 -18.71
C PHE A 98 -7.15 -5.04 -17.37
N ALA A 99 -7.35 -4.17 -16.41
CA ALA A 99 -7.92 -4.51 -15.10
C ALA A 99 -9.42 -4.88 -15.17
N ALA A 100 -10.12 -4.47 -16.23
CA ALA A 100 -11.54 -4.74 -16.46
C ALA A 100 -11.77 -4.98 -17.97
N PRO A 101 -11.44 -6.19 -18.49
CA PRO A 101 -11.56 -6.50 -19.89
C PRO A 101 -12.96 -6.20 -20.44
N GLY A 102 -13.02 -5.56 -21.62
CA GLY A 102 -14.26 -5.08 -22.24
C GLY A 102 -14.80 -3.76 -21.68
N ARG A 103 -14.13 -3.17 -20.68
CA ARG A 103 -14.49 -1.88 -20.07
C ARG A 103 -13.46 -0.77 -20.29
N GLU A 104 -12.52 -0.96 -21.21
CA GLU A 104 -11.40 -0.02 -21.45
C GLU A 104 -11.89 1.40 -21.76
N LYS A 105 -13.06 1.52 -22.40
CA LYS A 105 -13.73 2.80 -22.72
C LYS A 105 -14.82 3.19 -21.72
N SER A 106 -14.89 2.54 -20.58
CA SER A 106 -15.93 2.83 -19.57
C SER A 106 -15.75 4.22 -18.96
N ALA A 107 -16.86 4.80 -18.50
CA ALA A 107 -16.84 6.04 -17.73
C ALA A 107 -16.02 5.89 -16.43
N GLU A 108 -15.94 4.70 -15.87
CA GLU A 108 -15.13 4.39 -14.67
C GLU A 108 -13.63 4.55 -14.94
N VAL A 109 -13.11 4.01 -16.06
CA VAL A 109 -11.71 4.19 -16.44
C VAL A 109 -11.41 5.66 -16.67
N ALA A 110 -12.29 6.38 -17.39
CA ALA A 110 -12.13 7.82 -17.62
C ALA A 110 -12.10 8.62 -16.31
N SER A 111 -13.02 8.35 -15.39
CA SER A 111 -13.09 9.03 -14.09
C SER A 111 -11.84 8.76 -13.22
N VAL A 112 -11.32 7.54 -13.21
CA VAL A 112 -10.09 7.22 -12.46
C VAL A 112 -8.88 7.91 -13.07
N LEU A 113 -8.79 7.97 -14.40
CA LEU A 113 -7.71 8.70 -15.09
C LEU A 113 -7.76 10.19 -14.79
N GLU A 114 -8.94 10.80 -14.79
CA GLU A 114 -9.14 12.20 -14.43
C GLU A 114 -8.72 12.49 -12.98
N CYS A 115 -9.17 11.68 -12.02
CA CYS A 115 -8.78 11.81 -10.61
C CYS A 115 -7.26 11.76 -10.39
N LEU A 116 -6.54 11.05 -11.28
CA LEU A 116 -5.09 10.92 -11.23
C LEU A 116 -4.36 11.83 -12.23
N SER A 117 -5.07 12.80 -12.84
CA SER A 117 -4.52 13.76 -13.82
C SER A 117 -3.80 13.07 -14.99
N LEU A 118 -4.43 12.04 -15.54
CA LEU A 118 -3.95 11.25 -16.68
C LEU A 118 -4.92 11.28 -17.88
N ASP A 119 -6.04 11.98 -17.79
CA ASP A 119 -7.08 12.12 -18.82
C ASP A 119 -6.51 12.64 -20.16
N GLN A 120 -5.66 13.66 -20.09
CA GLN A 120 -5.00 14.25 -21.26
C GLN A 120 -3.92 13.36 -21.89
N ARG A 121 -3.54 12.29 -21.22
CA ARG A 121 -2.45 11.36 -21.58
C ARG A 121 -2.91 9.95 -21.88
N GLU A 122 -4.20 9.72 -21.90
CA GLU A 122 -4.77 8.37 -22.03
C GLU A 122 -4.37 7.64 -23.32
N GLY A 123 -4.09 8.39 -24.40
CA GLY A 123 -3.60 7.87 -25.67
C GLY A 123 -2.07 7.78 -25.78
N GLU A 124 -1.32 8.30 -24.81
CA GLU A 124 0.14 8.20 -24.81
C GLU A 124 0.61 6.78 -24.46
N LEU A 125 1.75 6.37 -25.02
CA LEU A 125 2.36 5.09 -24.66
C LEU A 125 2.84 5.13 -23.20
N PHE A 126 2.50 4.11 -22.42
CA PHE A 126 2.88 3.99 -21.02
C PHE A 126 4.39 4.16 -20.77
N GLY A 127 5.22 3.62 -21.67
CA GLY A 127 6.68 3.73 -21.60
C GLY A 127 7.24 5.15 -21.82
N HIS A 128 6.45 6.08 -22.37
CA HIS A 128 6.84 7.47 -22.56
C HIS A 128 6.52 8.37 -21.37
N LEU A 129 5.76 7.86 -20.43
CA LEU A 129 5.41 8.59 -19.20
C LEU A 129 6.60 8.74 -18.27
N SER A 130 6.63 9.82 -17.48
CA SER A 130 7.54 9.94 -16.34
C SER A 130 7.27 8.86 -15.28
N ALA A 131 8.25 8.58 -14.41
CA ALA A 131 8.10 7.58 -13.34
C ALA A 131 6.85 7.84 -12.47
N GLY A 132 6.58 9.09 -12.09
CA GLY A 132 5.40 9.46 -11.32
C GLY A 132 4.08 9.27 -12.10
N GLN A 133 4.08 9.52 -13.41
CA GLN A 133 2.92 9.26 -14.27
C GLN A 133 2.67 7.76 -14.44
N GLN A 134 3.73 6.96 -14.63
CA GLN A 134 3.64 5.49 -14.70
C GLN A 134 3.09 4.92 -13.39
N GLN A 135 3.53 5.46 -12.24
CA GLN A 135 3.05 5.04 -10.94
C GLN A 135 1.56 5.38 -10.77
N ARG A 136 1.11 6.57 -11.20
CA ARG A 136 -0.31 6.94 -11.21
C ARG A 136 -1.15 6.02 -12.11
N ALA A 137 -0.66 5.71 -13.30
CA ALA A 137 -1.36 4.79 -14.22
C ALA A 137 -1.44 3.35 -13.66
N THR A 138 -0.40 2.89 -12.96
CA THR A 138 -0.40 1.60 -12.29
C THR A 138 -1.39 1.58 -11.11
N LEU A 139 -1.48 2.68 -10.36
CA LEU A 139 -2.49 2.85 -9.32
C LEU A 139 -3.90 2.88 -9.91
N ALA A 140 -4.12 3.63 -11.01
CA ALA A 140 -5.40 3.65 -11.73
C ALA A 140 -5.86 2.25 -12.11
N ARG A 141 -4.96 1.44 -12.69
CA ARG A 141 -5.23 0.05 -13.03
C ARG A 141 -5.70 -0.77 -11.83
N ALA A 142 -4.98 -0.68 -10.70
CA ALA A 142 -5.34 -1.44 -9.51
C ALA A 142 -6.68 -1.00 -8.91
N ILE A 143 -7.01 0.28 -8.94
CA ILE A 143 -8.29 0.81 -8.48
C ILE A 143 -9.44 0.33 -9.38
N VAL A 144 -9.28 0.40 -10.70
CA VAL A 144 -10.28 -0.14 -11.65
C VAL A 144 -10.46 -1.64 -11.43
N GLN A 145 -9.37 -2.40 -11.20
CA GLN A 145 -9.46 -3.82 -10.88
C GLN A 145 -10.28 -4.06 -9.62
N VAL A 146 -9.98 -3.39 -8.52
CA VAL A 146 -10.70 -3.57 -7.25
C VAL A 146 -12.19 -3.25 -7.40
N ARG A 147 -12.52 -2.18 -8.14
CA ARG A 147 -13.93 -1.80 -8.37
C ARG A 147 -14.67 -2.80 -9.24
N ALA A 148 -13.97 -3.45 -10.16
CA ALA A 148 -14.53 -4.47 -11.05
C ALA A 148 -14.65 -5.87 -10.39
N MET A 149 -13.99 -6.10 -9.24
CA MET A 149 -14.02 -7.39 -8.55
C MET A 149 -15.43 -7.77 -8.10
N PRO A 150 -15.84 -9.02 -8.34
CA PRO A 150 -17.10 -9.52 -7.82
C PRO A 150 -17.04 -9.76 -6.30
N GLY A 151 -18.17 -9.61 -5.63
CA GLY A 151 -18.33 -10.02 -4.22
C GLY A 151 -17.89 -8.96 -3.19
N PRO A 152 -18.09 -9.27 -1.89
CA PRO A 152 -17.95 -8.31 -0.80
C PRO A 152 -16.51 -8.13 -0.29
N THR A 153 -15.57 -9.00 -0.70
CA THR A 153 -14.20 -8.94 -0.19
C THR A 153 -13.25 -8.61 -1.29
N ARG A 154 -12.78 -7.39 -1.27
CA ARG A 154 -11.82 -6.81 -2.21
C ARG A 154 -10.65 -6.26 -1.43
N VAL A 155 -9.43 -6.62 -1.82
CA VAL A 155 -8.20 -6.15 -1.16
C VAL A 155 -7.33 -5.44 -2.20
N LEU A 156 -6.88 -4.23 -1.86
CA LEU A 156 -5.85 -3.53 -2.61
C LEU A 156 -4.58 -3.49 -1.77
N LEU A 157 -3.53 -4.08 -2.31
CA LEU A 157 -2.18 -4.05 -1.75
C LEU A 157 -1.35 -3.05 -2.55
N ALA A 158 -0.63 -2.14 -1.89
CA ALA A 158 0.19 -1.15 -2.57
C ALA A 158 1.56 -1.02 -1.91
N ASP A 159 2.62 -1.23 -2.68
CA ASP A 159 4.00 -1.07 -2.23
C ASP A 159 4.53 0.29 -2.67
N GLU A 160 4.57 1.25 -1.76
CA GLU A 160 5.04 2.64 -1.96
C GLU A 160 4.37 3.36 -3.16
N PRO A 161 3.03 3.36 -3.24
CA PRO A 161 2.31 3.80 -4.46
C PRO A 161 2.48 5.29 -4.79
N VAL A 162 3.02 6.09 -3.88
CA VAL A 162 3.15 7.54 -4.05
C VAL A 162 4.59 8.05 -4.02
N SER A 163 5.59 7.15 -3.94
CA SER A 163 6.99 7.52 -3.72
C SER A 163 7.64 8.35 -4.85
N ALA A 164 7.13 8.24 -6.09
CA ALA A 164 7.62 9.01 -7.25
C ALA A 164 6.69 10.17 -7.63
N MET A 165 5.71 10.51 -6.79
CA MET A 165 4.74 11.58 -7.02
C MET A 165 5.15 12.86 -6.29
N ASP A 166 4.82 14.01 -6.88
CA ASP A 166 4.84 15.26 -6.14
C ASP A 166 3.76 15.31 -5.05
N PRO A 167 3.85 16.22 -4.07
CA PRO A 167 2.94 16.25 -2.93
C PRO A 167 1.46 16.34 -3.29
N ARG A 168 1.10 17.10 -4.34
CA ARG A 168 -0.28 17.22 -4.80
C ARG A 168 -0.83 15.88 -5.28
N HIS A 169 -0.12 15.25 -6.21
CA HIS A 169 -0.55 13.96 -6.76
C HIS A 169 -0.52 12.84 -5.70
N ALA A 170 0.39 12.90 -4.73
CA ALA A 170 0.41 11.96 -3.62
C ALA A 170 -0.86 12.08 -2.74
N ILE A 171 -1.31 13.31 -2.45
CA ILE A 171 -2.55 13.55 -1.71
C ILE A 171 -3.77 13.06 -2.50
N ASP A 172 -3.87 13.38 -3.80
CA ASP A 172 -4.97 12.96 -4.66
C ASP A 172 -5.03 11.42 -4.75
N ALA A 173 -3.88 10.77 -4.91
CA ALA A 173 -3.77 9.31 -4.93
C ALA A 173 -4.22 8.66 -3.61
N MET A 174 -3.81 9.22 -2.47
CA MET A 174 -4.22 8.71 -1.15
C MET A 174 -5.71 8.96 -0.89
N ALA A 175 -6.27 10.09 -1.31
CA ALA A 175 -7.70 10.35 -1.24
C ALA A 175 -8.51 9.35 -2.07
N LEU A 176 -8.02 9.00 -3.25
CA LEU A 176 -8.66 7.99 -4.12
C LEU A 176 -8.58 6.58 -3.52
N LEU A 177 -7.49 6.23 -2.82
CA LEU A 177 -7.38 4.99 -2.04
C LEU A 177 -8.39 4.98 -0.89
N GLY A 178 -8.53 6.08 -0.15
CA GLY A 178 -9.54 6.25 0.91
C GLY A 178 -10.97 6.09 0.38
N HIS A 179 -11.27 6.72 -0.77
CA HIS A 179 -12.56 6.55 -1.43
C HIS A 179 -12.79 5.09 -1.88
N THR A 180 -11.76 4.44 -2.40
CA THR A 180 -11.85 3.01 -2.80
C THR A 180 -12.09 2.11 -1.58
N ALA A 181 -11.47 2.41 -0.44
CA ALA A 181 -11.73 1.71 0.81
C ALA A 181 -13.17 1.91 1.26
N SER A 182 -13.69 3.14 1.29
CA SER A 182 -15.08 3.44 1.69
C SER A 182 -16.13 2.73 0.84
N GLN A 183 -15.78 2.36 -0.39
CA GLN A 183 -16.62 1.53 -1.28
C GLN A 183 -16.53 0.02 -1.00
N GLY A 184 -15.95 -0.39 0.14
CA GLY A 184 -15.94 -1.76 0.62
C GLY A 184 -14.67 -2.55 0.31
N ALA A 185 -13.58 -1.91 -0.08
CA ALA A 185 -12.27 -2.55 -0.17
C ALA A 185 -11.52 -2.50 1.18
N ALA A 186 -10.63 -3.46 1.45
CA ALA A 186 -9.58 -3.33 2.43
C ALA A 186 -8.30 -2.87 1.71
N VAL A 187 -7.72 -1.75 2.13
CA VAL A 187 -6.49 -1.21 1.52
C VAL A 187 -5.34 -1.36 2.48
N LEU A 188 -4.27 -2.04 2.06
CA LEU A 188 -2.99 -2.12 2.78
C LEU A 188 -1.93 -1.43 1.95
N VAL A 189 -1.37 -0.33 2.46
CA VAL A 189 -0.40 0.49 1.75
C VAL A 189 0.91 0.60 2.52
N VAL A 190 2.03 0.29 1.89
CA VAL A 190 3.36 0.58 2.44
C VAL A 190 3.69 2.04 2.18
N LEU A 191 4.03 2.75 3.24
CA LEU A 191 4.42 4.16 3.18
C LEU A 191 5.71 4.42 3.95
N HIS A 192 6.54 5.33 3.42
CA HIS A 192 7.72 5.87 4.11
C HIS A 192 7.44 7.22 4.78
N ASP A 193 6.54 8.01 4.21
CA ASP A 193 6.11 9.28 4.80
C ASP A 193 5.13 9.02 5.96
N LEU A 194 5.65 9.13 7.18
CA LEU A 194 4.91 8.91 8.41
C LEU A 194 3.84 9.99 8.65
N THR A 195 4.07 11.21 8.18
CA THR A 195 3.10 12.30 8.25
C THR A 195 1.92 12.02 7.32
N LEU A 196 2.20 11.60 6.09
CA LEU A 196 1.17 11.19 5.13
C LEU A 196 0.37 10.00 5.65
N ALA A 197 1.05 8.98 6.20
CA ALA A 197 0.42 7.80 6.81
C ALA A 197 -0.50 8.20 7.96
N ARG A 198 -0.03 9.04 8.89
CA ARG A 198 -0.81 9.50 10.04
C ARG A 198 -2.05 10.31 9.66
N ARG A 199 -1.95 11.12 8.58
CA ARG A 199 -3.02 12.04 8.17
C ARG A 199 -4.06 11.41 7.26
N LEU A 200 -3.67 10.47 6.41
CA LEU A 200 -4.51 9.97 5.32
C LEU A 200 -4.82 8.47 5.41
N CYS A 201 -4.31 7.77 6.43
CA CYS A 201 -4.70 6.39 6.69
C CYS A 201 -5.51 6.29 7.97
N ASP A 202 -6.45 5.35 7.99
CA ASP A 202 -7.32 5.08 9.14
C ASP A 202 -6.58 4.31 10.23
N ASP A 203 -5.85 3.27 9.82
CA ASP A 203 -5.08 2.40 10.69
C ASP A 203 -3.59 2.40 10.28
N ALA A 204 -2.72 2.02 11.21
CA ALA A 204 -1.31 1.80 10.93
C ALA A 204 -0.80 0.53 11.61
N VAL A 205 0.17 -0.10 10.96
CA VAL A 205 0.95 -1.23 11.47
C VAL A 205 2.42 -0.82 11.44
N VAL A 206 3.07 -0.80 12.57
CA VAL A 206 4.49 -0.46 12.72
C VAL A 206 5.30 -1.74 12.83
N LEU A 207 6.11 -2.04 11.81
CA LEU A 207 6.97 -3.21 11.75
C LEU A 207 8.41 -2.83 12.14
N GLY A 208 8.95 -3.48 13.17
CA GLY A 208 10.32 -3.29 13.62
C GLY A 208 11.35 -4.01 12.75
N ARG A 209 12.64 -3.65 12.88
CA ARG A 209 13.76 -4.24 12.11
C ARG A 209 13.87 -5.75 12.24
N GLU A 210 13.45 -6.30 13.37
CA GLU A 210 13.45 -7.72 13.67
C GLU A 210 12.25 -8.48 13.09
N GLY A 211 11.40 -7.82 12.29
CA GLY A 211 10.23 -8.44 11.67
C GLY A 211 9.07 -8.69 12.63
N VAL A 212 9.02 -7.94 13.74
CA VAL A 212 7.95 -8.00 14.74
C VAL A 212 7.05 -6.77 14.59
N VAL A 213 5.74 -6.95 14.68
CA VAL A 213 4.80 -5.83 14.77
C VAL A 213 4.92 -5.20 16.15
N ARG A 214 5.33 -3.94 16.20
CA ARG A 214 5.52 -3.17 17.44
C ARG A 214 4.26 -2.49 17.91
N ALA A 215 3.43 -2.05 16.97
CA ALA A 215 2.13 -1.47 17.26
C ALA A 215 1.21 -1.64 16.05
N ALA A 216 -0.09 -1.79 16.29
CA ALA A 216 -1.12 -1.82 15.27
C ALA A 216 -2.42 -1.23 15.84
N GLY A 217 -3.12 -0.39 15.05
CA GLY A 217 -4.36 0.26 15.47
C GLY A 217 -4.61 1.56 14.71
N PRO A 218 -5.47 2.46 15.24
CA PRO A 218 -5.73 3.75 14.61
C PRO A 218 -4.44 4.54 14.35
N ALA A 219 -4.27 5.04 13.12
CA ALA A 219 -3.02 5.68 12.71
C ALA A 219 -2.61 6.84 13.62
N ALA A 220 -3.58 7.63 14.08
CA ALA A 220 -3.33 8.74 15.00
C ALA A 220 -2.79 8.31 16.37
N GLU A 221 -3.14 7.12 16.85
CA GLU A 221 -2.71 6.57 18.14
C GLU A 221 -1.39 5.81 18.04
N VAL A 222 -1.19 5.12 16.92
CA VAL A 222 -0.03 4.26 16.69
C VAL A 222 1.19 5.05 16.21
N LEU A 223 1.01 6.01 15.29
CA LEU A 223 2.11 6.80 14.74
C LEU A 223 2.43 8.00 15.64
N THR A 224 3.13 7.72 16.74
CA THR A 224 3.58 8.70 17.73
C THR A 224 5.09 8.64 17.90
N PRO A 225 5.75 9.73 18.38
CA PRO A 225 7.18 9.69 18.70
C PRO A 225 7.56 8.49 19.58
N ALA A 226 6.80 8.22 20.65
CA ALA A 226 7.07 7.11 21.56
C ALA A 226 7.09 5.74 20.88
N THR A 227 6.25 5.52 19.88
CA THR A 227 6.21 4.27 19.10
C THR A 227 7.31 4.22 18.04
N LEU A 228 7.60 5.35 17.39
CA LEU A 228 8.47 5.41 16.21
C LEU A 228 9.97 5.47 16.58
N GLU A 229 10.33 6.19 17.64
CA GLU A 229 11.74 6.36 18.05
C GLU A 229 12.49 5.04 18.27
N PRO A 230 11.95 4.06 19.02
CA PRO A 230 12.62 2.77 19.21
C PRO A 230 12.74 1.97 17.90
N VAL A 231 11.79 2.13 16.97
CA VAL A 231 11.74 1.39 15.72
C VAL A 231 12.72 1.94 14.69
N PHE A 232 12.77 3.27 14.55
CA PHE A 232 13.61 3.94 13.54
C PHE A 232 15.00 4.30 14.08
N GLY A 233 15.19 4.38 15.40
CA GLY A 233 16.46 4.74 16.03
C GLY A 233 16.82 6.22 15.89
N VAL A 234 15.80 7.07 15.68
CA VAL A 234 15.93 8.53 15.62
C VAL A 234 14.83 9.17 16.45
N ARG A 235 15.09 10.36 17.00
CA ARG A 235 14.05 11.12 17.71
C ARG A 235 13.03 11.67 16.73
N PHE A 236 11.79 11.79 17.18
CA PHE A 236 10.70 12.42 16.43
C PHE A 236 10.07 13.54 17.25
N GLU A 237 9.74 14.62 16.57
CA GLU A 237 8.89 15.68 17.11
C GLU A 237 7.53 15.65 16.43
N ALA A 238 6.49 15.83 17.23
CA ALA A 238 5.13 16.02 16.75
C ALA A 238 4.77 17.50 16.85
N ALA A 239 4.42 18.11 15.74
CA ALA A 239 3.94 19.48 15.70
C ALA A 239 2.50 19.51 15.19
N THR A 240 1.71 20.46 15.69
CA THR A 240 0.36 20.71 15.17
C THR A 240 0.43 21.94 14.27
N THR A 241 -0.01 21.80 13.02
CA THR A 241 -0.10 22.93 12.07
C THR A 241 -1.25 23.87 12.44
N GLU A 242 -1.27 25.05 11.84
CA GLU A 242 -2.41 26.00 12.00
C GLU A 242 -3.75 25.39 11.61
N SER A 243 -3.77 24.46 10.66
CA SER A 243 -4.97 23.70 10.26
C SER A 243 -5.36 22.58 11.23
N GLY A 244 -4.64 22.40 12.36
CA GLY A 244 -4.88 21.33 13.32
C GLY A 244 -4.30 19.98 12.92
N ALA A 245 -3.63 19.87 11.77
CA ALA A 245 -3.00 18.64 11.33
C ALA A 245 -1.70 18.36 12.11
N GLN A 246 -1.49 17.11 12.51
CA GLN A 246 -0.25 16.70 13.16
C GLN A 246 0.79 16.26 12.15
N VAL A 247 2.00 16.76 12.28
CA VAL A 247 3.18 16.46 11.47
C VAL A 247 4.19 15.74 12.34
N LEU A 248 4.78 14.69 11.82
CA LEU A 248 5.86 13.93 12.46
C LEU A 248 7.18 14.23 11.74
N THR A 249 8.12 14.84 12.45
CA THR A 249 9.41 15.21 11.88
C THR A 249 10.53 14.47 12.61
N PRO A 250 11.39 13.70 11.89
CA PRO A 250 12.59 13.15 12.50
C PRO A 250 13.56 14.29 12.80
N VAL A 251 14.09 14.32 14.03
CA VAL A 251 15.08 15.32 14.46
C VAL A 251 16.43 14.67 14.67
N ARG A 252 17.48 15.42 14.33
CA ARG A 252 18.83 14.96 14.52
C ARG A 252 19.16 15.03 16.02
N GLY A 253 19.52 13.90 16.63
CA GLY A 253 20.12 13.90 17.98
C GLY A 253 21.44 14.66 17.97
N ALA A 254 21.71 15.45 19.03
CA ALA A 254 22.90 16.28 19.14
C ALA A 254 24.24 15.50 19.10
N ASP A 255 24.24 14.16 19.25
CA ASP A 255 25.42 13.38 19.61
C ASP A 255 25.96 12.41 18.53
N ARG A 256 25.68 12.61 17.24
CA ARG A 256 26.27 11.76 16.18
C ARG A 256 26.75 12.55 14.98
N ILE A 257 27.86 13.24 15.13
CA ILE A 257 28.85 13.43 14.05
C ILE A 257 30.19 12.97 14.65
N PRO A 258 30.91 12.05 13.98
CA PRO A 258 32.27 11.75 14.33
C PRO A 258 33.16 12.95 14.02
#